data_0c94223113c8249dc8fcea44a15fb8a0
#
_entry.id   0c94223113c8249dc8fcea44a15fb8a0
#
_cell.length_a   1.000
_cell.length_b   1.000
_cell.length_c   1.000
_cell.angle_alpha   90.00
_cell.angle_beta   90.00
_cell.angle_gamma   90.00
#
_symmetry.space_group_name_H-M   'P 1'
#
loop_
_entity.id
_entity.type
_entity.pdbx_description
1 polymer ?
#
loop_
_entity_poly.entity_id
_entity_poly.type
_entity_poly.pdbx_seq_one_letter_code
_entity_poly.pdbx_strand_id
1 'polypeptide(L)' 'MTLILWIIAVILVVAGIVSIVRGGLLWGIILIVLGLVVGPGGYSIFK' A
#
# COMPACT_ATOMS: atom_id res chain seq x y z
N MET A 1 14.31 5.70 8.18
CA MET A 1 13.40 4.55 8.35
C MET A 1 11.99 4.86 7.90
N THR A 2 11.40 5.91 8.46
CA THR A 2 10.04 6.29 8.09
C THR A 2 9.92 6.62 6.60
N LEU A 3 10.92 7.28 6.04
CA LEU A 3 10.90 7.63 4.62
C LEU A 3 10.82 6.39 3.74
N ILE A 4 11.57 5.35 4.09
CA ILE A 4 11.56 4.10 3.33
C ILE A 4 10.19 3.45 3.39
N LEU A 5 9.57 3.44 4.57
CA LEU A 5 8.23 2.89 4.74
C LEU A 5 7.21 3.64 3.88
N TRP A 6 7.32 4.96 3.86
CA TRP A 6 6.43 5.79 3.06
C TRP A 6 6.58 5.52 1.57
N ILE A 7 7.82 5.38 1.11
CA ILE A 7 8.09 5.08 -0.30
C ILE A 7 7.47 3.75 -0.68
N ILE A 8 7.68 2.73 0.14
CA ILE A 8 7.11 1.41 -0.10
C ILE A 8 5.58 1.47 -0.11
N ALA A 9 5.00 2.18 0.85
CA ALA A 9 3.56 2.30 0.94
C ALA A 9 2.98 2.98 -0.31
N VAL A 10 3.62 4.05 -0.76
CA VAL A 10 3.16 4.76 -1.96
C VAL A 10 3.24 3.85 -3.19
N ILE A 11 4.33 3.11 -3.32
CA ILE A 11 4.50 2.18 -4.44
C ILE A 11 3.39 1.12 -4.41
N LEU A 12 3.10 0.57 -3.24
CA LEU A 12 2.05 -0.45 -3.11
C LEU A 12 0.68 0.11 -3.45
N VAL A 13 0.37 1.31 -2.96
CA VAL A 13 -0.92 1.94 -3.25
C VAL A 13 -1.06 2.23 -4.73
N VAL A 14 -0.03 2.79 -5.35
CA VAL A 14 -0.05 3.08 -6.78
C VAL A 14 -0.20 1.80 -7.59
N ALA A 15 0.54 0.75 -7.22
CA ALA A 15 0.44 -0.54 -7.88
C ALA A 15 -0.97 -1.11 -7.75
N GLY A 16 -1.59 -0.94 -6.58
CA GLY A 16 -2.96 -1.38 -6.36
C GLY A 16 -3.95 -0.66 -7.26
N ILE A 17 -3.81 0.65 -7.36
CA ILE A 17 -4.68 1.44 -8.21
C ILE A 17 -4.52 1.03 -9.68
N VAL A 18 -3.29 0.87 -10.13
CA VAL A 18 -3.03 0.43 -11.50
C VAL A 18 -3.64 -0.95 -11.76
N SER A 19 -3.52 -1.86 -10.80
CA SER A 19 -4.11 -3.18 -10.93
C SER A 19 -5.63 -3.12 -11.07
N ILE A 20 -6.28 -2.26 -10.32
CA ILE A 20 -7.73 -2.09 -10.40
C ILE A 20 -8.12 -1.60 -11.79
N VAL A 21 -7.40 -0.61 -12.30
CA VAL A 21 -7.67 -0.06 -13.62
C VAL A 21 -7.48 -1.11 -14.70
N ARG A 22 -6.52 -2.00 -14.52
CA ARG A 22 -6.23 -3.05 -15.49
C ARG A 22 -7.15 -4.25 -15.40
N GLY A 23 -8.06 -4.24 -14.45
CA GLY A 23 -9.04 -5.32 -14.30
C GLY A 23 -8.79 -6.24 -13.12
N GLY A 24 -7.70 -6.04 -12.37
CA GLY A 24 -7.40 -6.85 -11.19
C GLY A 24 -7.98 -6.23 -9.93
N LEU A 25 -9.29 -6.09 -9.89
CA LEU A 25 -9.97 -5.41 -8.77
C LEU A 25 -9.59 -6.02 -7.43
N LEU A 26 -9.70 -7.35 -7.31
CA LEU A 26 -9.41 -8.03 -6.07
C LEU A 26 -7.95 -7.86 -5.67
N TRP A 27 -7.07 -8.04 -6.62
CA TRP A 27 -5.63 -7.92 -6.41
C TRP A 27 -5.25 -6.49 -6.02
N GLY A 28 -5.88 -5.52 -6.69
CA GLY A 28 -5.65 -4.11 -6.40
C GLY A 28 -6.05 -3.75 -4.99
N ILE A 29 -7.19 -4.24 -4.53
CA ILE A 29 -7.66 -4.00 -3.17
C ILE A 29 -6.65 -4.58 -2.15
N ILE A 30 -6.16 -5.78 -2.39
CA ILE A 30 -5.18 -6.41 -1.53
C ILE A 30 -3.91 -5.54 -1.44
N LEU A 31 -3.43 -5.05 -2.58
CA LEU A 31 -2.24 -4.22 -2.62
C LEU A 31 -2.45 -2.90 -1.87
N ILE A 32 -3.60 -2.29 -2.03
CA ILE A 32 -3.91 -1.04 -1.34
C ILE A 32 -3.95 -1.27 0.17
N VAL A 33 -4.59 -2.34 0.60
CA VAL A 33 -4.66 -2.68 2.02
C VAL A 33 -3.26 -2.93 2.57
N LEU A 34 -2.44 -3.66 1.85
CA LEU A 34 -1.06 -3.90 2.26
C LEU A 34 -0.28 -2.60 2.37
N GLY A 35 -0.47 -1.70 1.41
CA GLY A 35 0.19 -0.41 1.44
C GLY A 35 -0.21 0.42 2.66
N LEU A 36 -1.49 0.40 3.00
CA LEU A 36 -1.99 1.12 4.16
C LEU A 36 -1.48 0.52 5.47
N VAL A 37 -1.37 -0.80 5.52
CA VAL A 37 -0.86 -1.48 6.71
C VAL A 37 0.64 -1.23 6.88
N VAL A 38 1.39 -1.31 5.79
CA VAL A 38 2.84 -1.10 5.86
C VAL A 38 3.19 0.35 6.15
N GLY A 39 2.43 1.29 5.56
CA GLY A 39 2.69 2.71 5.76
C GLY A 39 2.17 3.21 7.10
N PRO A 40 1.05 3.97 7.09
CA PRO A 40 0.53 4.56 8.32
C PRO A 40 0.11 3.53 9.36
N GLY A 41 -0.44 2.39 8.91
CA GLY A 41 -0.84 1.33 9.84
C GLY A 41 0.35 0.74 10.58
N GLY A 42 1.42 0.45 9.87
CA GLY A 42 2.64 -0.08 10.48
C GLY A 42 3.24 0.90 11.46
N TYR A 43 3.24 2.17 11.09
CA TYR A 43 3.74 3.22 11.96
C TYR A 43 2.93 3.30 13.26
N SER A 44 1.61 3.25 13.14
CA SER A 44 0.74 3.32 14.31
C SER A 44 0.88 2.11 15.22
N ILE A 45 1.04 0.93 14.64
CA ILE A 45 1.19 -0.29 15.41
C ILE A 45 2.47 -0.25 16.26
N PHE A 46 3.54 0.26 15.68
CA PHE A 46 4.83 0.32 16.36
C PHE A 46 4.91 1.48 17.35
N LYS A 47 4.02 2.40 17.24
CA LYS A 47 3.99 3.53 18.12
C LYS A 47 3.11 3.26 19.33
#